data_7ad8d7673fe48950c4657c578be9c549
#
_entry.id   7ad8d7673fe48950c4657c578be9c549
#
_cell.length_a   1.000
_cell.length_b   1.000
_cell.length_c   1.000
_cell.angle_alpha   90.00
_cell.angle_beta   90.00
_cell.angle_gamma   90.00
#
_symmetry.space_group_name_H-M   'P 1'
#
loop_
_entity.id
_entity.type
_entity.pdbx_description
1 polymer ?
#
loop_
_entity_poly.entity_id
_entity_poly.type
_entity_poly.pdbx_seq_one_letter_code
_entity_poly.pdbx_strand_id
1 'polypeptide(L)'
;PPRSTQSTSRRQRQMCIRDRSTSIFYHGFNMLDPVVGGYSEAARKLRLAISIAISTEEYISIFLNGRGIPAQGMIPPGIFGFVAGDAGINPYVYEPSPRGPVRKPIEVARRLLAEAGYPEGRDINTGKPLILHFDTPQTGPDAKAQLDWLMKQFARLNVQLVIRGTDYNRFQEKMLKGTAQIFQWGWNADYPDPENFLFLLYGPHSKVGKNGENAANYKNAEFDQLFEQMKNMDNGPQRQAIIDRMMDIARHDAPWVWGFFPKQFSLHHAWVRNSKPNLMANNALKYRRLDPAMRADLQNEWNRPVLWPLYAFVIIAVVSILPAVFSFRRQQRESAFRELR
;
A
#
# COMPACT_ATOMS: atom_id res chain seq x y z
N PRO A 1 -1.29 -1.30 -24.78
CA PRO A 1 -0.08 -0.91 -24.11
C PRO A 1 -0.07 0.61 -23.97
N PRO A 2 0.01 1.18 -22.74
CA PRO A 2 0.06 2.63 -22.57
C PRO A 2 1.40 3.12 -23.13
N ARG A 3 1.35 4.17 -23.91
CA ARG A 3 2.51 4.87 -24.44
C ARG A 3 3.41 5.30 -23.30
N SER A 4 4.69 4.90 -23.37
CA SER A 4 5.72 5.41 -22.48
C SER A 4 5.80 6.92 -22.62
N THR A 5 5.53 7.66 -21.56
CA THR A 5 5.88 9.06 -21.45
C THR A 5 7.40 9.15 -21.54
N GLN A 6 7.90 9.61 -22.67
CA GLN A 6 9.31 9.91 -22.84
C GLN A 6 9.64 11.08 -21.91
N SER A 7 10.36 10.79 -20.82
CA SER A 7 11.04 11.82 -20.05
C SER A 7 12.08 12.50 -20.96
N THR A 8 12.06 13.82 -21.03
CA THR A 8 12.97 14.67 -21.82
C THR A 8 14.42 14.65 -21.37
N SER A 9 14.77 13.89 -20.35
CA SER A 9 16.16 13.67 -19.94
C SER A 9 16.74 12.49 -20.75
N ARG A 10 17.61 12.78 -21.70
CA ARG A 10 18.40 11.80 -22.48
C ARG A 10 19.26 10.86 -21.63
N ARG A 11 19.28 11.02 -20.29
CA ARG A 11 20.23 10.36 -19.40
C ARG A 11 19.84 8.99 -18.89
N GLN A 12 18.60 8.54 -19.01
CA GLN A 12 18.18 7.23 -18.51
C GLN A 12 17.03 6.65 -19.34
N ARG A 13 17.31 5.71 -20.21
CA ARG A 13 16.26 4.82 -20.72
C ARG A 13 16.05 3.73 -19.67
N GLN A 14 15.07 3.96 -18.82
CA GLN A 14 14.64 2.99 -17.81
C GLN A 14 13.37 2.30 -18.32
N MET A 15 13.33 0.99 -18.18
CA MET A 15 12.10 0.24 -18.39
C MET A 15 11.35 0.20 -17.07
N CYS A 16 10.16 0.79 -17.04
CA CYS A 16 9.26 0.73 -15.89
C CYS A 16 8.45 -0.57 -15.98
N ILE A 17 8.62 -1.48 -15.05
CA ILE A 17 7.80 -2.68 -14.92
C ILE A 17 6.82 -2.43 -13.79
N ARG A 18 5.52 -2.46 -14.13
CA ARG A 18 4.44 -2.41 -13.16
C ARG A 18 4.12 -3.85 -12.76
N ASP A 19 4.45 -4.22 -11.54
CA ASP A 19 4.18 -5.53 -10.99
C ASP A 19 3.06 -5.46 -9.94
N ARG A 20 2.33 -6.57 -9.77
CA ARG A 20 1.39 -6.77 -8.68
C ARG A 20 2.06 -7.66 -7.66
N SER A 21 1.99 -7.30 -6.38
CA SER A 21 2.42 -8.18 -5.31
C SER A 21 1.26 -9.09 -4.91
N THR A 22 1.54 -10.38 -4.70
CA THR A 22 0.59 -11.34 -4.13
C THR A 22 0.53 -11.18 -2.61
N SER A 23 0.11 -10.00 -2.19
CA SER A 23 0.07 -9.63 -0.77
C SER A 23 -1.22 -8.90 -0.47
N ILE A 24 -1.66 -8.98 0.77
CA ILE A 24 -2.76 -8.19 1.32
C ILE A 24 -2.31 -7.51 2.60
N PHE A 25 -2.70 -6.24 2.78
CA PHE A 25 -2.59 -5.53 4.05
C PHE A 25 -4.00 -5.17 4.54
N TYR A 26 -4.23 -5.32 5.85
CA TYR A 26 -5.55 -5.14 6.44
C TYR A 26 -5.44 -4.63 7.88
N HIS A 27 -6.55 -4.11 8.42
CA HIS A 27 -6.71 -3.94 9.86
C HIS A 27 -7.62 -5.05 10.38
N GLY A 28 -7.13 -5.79 11.36
CA GLY A 28 -7.87 -6.89 11.97
C GLY A 28 -8.57 -6.46 13.25
N PHE A 29 -9.75 -7.00 13.49
CA PHE A 29 -10.44 -6.94 14.76
C PHE A 29 -10.18 -8.23 15.52
N ASN A 30 -9.80 -8.15 16.79
CA ASN A 30 -9.73 -9.34 17.63
C ASN A 30 -11.15 -9.81 17.96
N MET A 31 -11.56 -10.93 17.43
CA MET A 31 -12.91 -11.46 17.62
C MET A 31 -13.16 -11.97 19.06
N LEU A 32 -12.12 -12.03 19.89
CA LEU A 32 -12.22 -12.33 21.33
C LEU A 32 -12.41 -11.08 22.19
N ASP A 33 -12.26 -9.87 21.62
CA ASP A 33 -12.42 -8.61 22.34
C ASP A 33 -13.89 -8.35 22.67
N PRO A 34 -14.23 -7.89 23.90
CA PRO A 34 -15.61 -7.69 24.33
C PRO A 34 -16.33 -6.53 23.62
N VAL A 35 -15.61 -5.61 22.97
CA VAL A 35 -16.19 -4.41 22.31
C VAL A 35 -16.28 -4.60 20.81
N VAL A 36 -15.14 -4.87 20.15
CA VAL A 36 -15.09 -5.01 18.68
C VAL A 36 -15.28 -6.45 18.21
N GLY A 37 -15.10 -7.42 19.09
CA GLY A 37 -15.22 -8.85 18.78
C GLY A 37 -16.63 -9.40 18.89
N GLY A 38 -16.74 -10.73 18.83
CA GLY A 38 -18.01 -11.45 18.89
C GLY A 38 -18.80 -11.39 17.59
N TYR A 39 -19.97 -12.07 17.62
CA TYR A 39 -20.81 -12.30 16.43
C TYR A 39 -22.20 -11.69 16.56
N SER A 40 -22.43 -10.84 17.57
CA SER A 40 -23.69 -10.12 17.71
C SER A 40 -23.84 -9.11 16.58
N GLU A 41 -25.11 -8.82 16.23
CA GLU A 41 -25.43 -7.83 15.20
C GLU A 41 -24.86 -6.44 15.54
N ALA A 42 -24.87 -6.07 16.83
CA ALA A 42 -24.26 -4.82 17.29
C ALA A 42 -22.74 -4.77 17.04
N ALA A 43 -22.00 -5.83 17.40
CA ALA A 43 -20.56 -5.89 17.17
C ALA A 43 -20.22 -5.88 15.67
N ARG A 44 -21.00 -6.61 14.85
CA ARG A 44 -20.88 -6.59 13.39
C ARG A 44 -21.08 -5.19 12.81
N LYS A 45 -22.13 -4.49 13.23
CA LYS A 45 -22.42 -3.11 12.79
C LYS A 45 -21.32 -2.15 13.20
N LEU A 46 -20.73 -2.30 14.39
CA LEU A 46 -19.58 -1.51 14.82
C LEU A 46 -18.38 -1.73 13.89
N ARG A 47 -18.03 -2.98 13.56
CA ARG A 47 -16.93 -3.27 12.63
C ARG A 47 -17.19 -2.74 11.22
N LEU A 48 -18.43 -2.85 10.72
CA LEU A 48 -18.81 -2.29 9.42
C LEU A 48 -18.77 -0.75 9.42
N ALA A 49 -19.20 -0.09 10.48
CA ALA A 49 -19.09 1.36 10.63
C ALA A 49 -17.63 1.82 10.54
N ILE A 50 -16.72 1.15 11.25
CA ILE A 50 -15.27 1.40 11.18
C ILE A 50 -14.73 1.13 9.77
N SER A 51 -15.16 0.03 9.13
CA SER A 51 -14.72 -0.35 7.78
C SER A 51 -15.12 0.69 6.72
N ILE A 52 -16.29 1.31 6.85
CA ILE A 52 -16.73 2.39 5.97
C ILE A 52 -15.94 3.69 6.28
N ALA A 53 -15.68 4.00 7.54
CA ALA A 53 -15.00 5.23 7.94
C ALA A 53 -13.53 5.27 7.48
N ILE A 54 -12.83 4.14 7.46
CA ILE A 54 -11.41 4.07 7.05
C ILE A 54 -11.33 4.08 5.52
N SER A 55 -10.95 5.22 4.93
CA SER A 55 -10.81 5.38 3.47
C SER A 55 -9.49 4.79 2.97
N THR A 56 -9.52 3.55 2.52
CA THR A 56 -8.36 2.88 1.92
C THR A 56 -7.88 3.60 0.65
N GLU A 57 -8.77 4.18 -0.12
CA GLU A 57 -8.49 4.95 -1.33
C GLU A 57 -7.63 6.18 -1.01
N GLU A 58 -8.02 6.91 0.05
CA GLU A 58 -7.28 8.06 0.54
C GLU A 58 -5.89 7.66 1.05
N TYR A 59 -5.81 6.56 1.83
CA TYR A 59 -4.54 6.00 2.29
C TYR A 59 -3.60 5.68 1.13
N ILE A 60 -4.10 4.99 0.10
CA ILE A 60 -3.33 4.64 -1.10
C ILE A 60 -2.85 5.90 -1.84
N SER A 61 -3.70 6.92 -1.94
CA SER A 61 -3.36 8.18 -2.58
C SER A 61 -2.26 8.92 -1.85
N ILE A 62 -2.40 9.10 -0.53
CA ILE A 62 -1.50 9.92 0.30
C ILE A 62 -0.18 9.20 0.57
N PHE A 63 -0.24 7.96 1.08
CA PHE A 63 0.94 7.28 1.60
C PHE A 63 1.61 6.33 0.61
N LEU A 64 0.85 5.80 -0.34
CA LEU A 64 1.39 4.87 -1.33
C LEU A 64 1.57 5.49 -2.72
N ASN A 65 1.27 6.78 -2.87
CA ASN A 65 1.37 7.47 -4.15
C ASN A 65 0.64 6.70 -5.29
N GLY A 66 -0.56 6.22 -5.02
CA GLY A 66 -1.38 5.43 -5.95
C GLY A 66 -0.93 3.97 -6.16
N ARG A 67 0.06 3.48 -5.41
CA ARG A 67 0.62 2.13 -5.55
C ARG A 67 -0.15 1.10 -4.74
N GLY A 68 -1.45 1.03 -4.92
CA GLY A 68 -2.31 0.05 -4.28
C GLY A 68 -3.59 -0.18 -5.07
N ILE A 69 -4.31 -1.24 -4.72
CA ILE A 69 -5.68 -1.53 -5.16
C ILE A 69 -6.49 -1.73 -3.88
N PRO A 70 -7.57 -0.97 -3.64
CA PRO A 70 -8.45 -1.22 -2.50
C PRO A 70 -8.95 -2.67 -2.53
N ALA A 71 -8.72 -3.39 -1.44
CA ALA A 71 -9.12 -4.79 -1.36
C ALA A 71 -10.62 -4.91 -1.11
N GLN A 72 -11.28 -5.77 -1.87
CA GLN A 72 -12.70 -6.10 -1.73
C GLN A 72 -12.90 -7.45 -1.02
N GLY A 73 -11.80 -8.11 -0.67
CA GLY A 73 -11.71 -9.39 -0.02
C GLY A 73 -10.27 -9.78 0.21
N MET A 74 -10.00 -11.01 0.65
CA MET A 74 -8.67 -11.41 1.07
C MET A 74 -7.77 -11.92 -0.07
N ILE A 75 -8.34 -12.40 -1.17
CA ILE A 75 -7.59 -13.01 -2.29
C ILE A 75 -7.10 -11.90 -3.24
N PRO A 76 -5.78 -11.75 -3.47
CA PRO A 76 -5.25 -10.73 -4.36
C PRO A 76 -5.42 -11.05 -5.84
N PRO A 77 -5.40 -10.04 -6.72
CA PRO A 77 -5.45 -10.23 -8.16
C PRO A 77 -4.31 -11.12 -8.67
N GLY A 78 -4.66 -12.11 -9.50
CA GLY A 78 -3.72 -13.08 -10.07
C GLY A 78 -3.68 -14.43 -9.35
N ILE A 79 -4.36 -14.55 -8.22
CA ILE A 79 -4.62 -15.82 -7.54
C ILE A 79 -6.01 -16.29 -7.92
N PHE A 80 -6.19 -17.62 -8.10
CA PHE A 80 -7.51 -18.23 -8.30
C PHE A 80 -8.46 -17.84 -7.16
N GLY A 81 -9.73 -17.66 -7.45
CA GLY A 81 -10.71 -17.16 -6.47
C GLY A 81 -10.81 -15.63 -6.39
N PHE A 82 -9.90 -14.87 -7.02
CA PHE A 82 -10.07 -13.42 -7.15
C PHE A 82 -11.17 -13.10 -8.17
N VAL A 83 -12.17 -12.35 -7.74
CA VAL A 83 -13.27 -11.90 -8.59
C VAL A 83 -13.11 -10.39 -8.86
N ALA A 84 -13.01 -10.02 -10.13
CA ALA A 84 -12.94 -8.64 -10.58
C ALA A 84 -14.33 -8.08 -10.94
N GLY A 85 -14.42 -6.75 -11.02
CA GLY A 85 -15.67 -6.07 -11.40
C GLY A 85 -16.73 -6.11 -10.31
N ASP A 86 -17.99 -5.89 -10.69
CA ASP A 86 -19.09 -5.69 -9.75
C ASP A 86 -19.39 -6.92 -8.87
N ALA A 87 -19.22 -8.13 -9.40
CA ALA A 87 -19.39 -9.37 -8.65
C ALA A 87 -18.35 -9.53 -7.51
N GLY A 88 -17.20 -8.88 -7.62
CA GLY A 88 -16.16 -8.92 -6.59
C GLY A 88 -16.28 -7.84 -5.53
N ILE A 89 -17.22 -6.90 -5.64
CA ILE A 89 -17.36 -5.76 -4.72
C ILE A 89 -17.85 -6.26 -3.34
N ASN A 90 -17.30 -5.67 -2.28
CA ASN A 90 -17.82 -5.84 -0.93
C ASN A 90 -19.06 -4.95 -0.73
N PRO A 91 -20.27 -5.49 -0.75
CA PRO A 91 -21.51 -4.71 -0.74
C PRO A 91 -21.81 -4.05 0.62
N TYR A 92 -21.11 -4.46 1.67
CA TYR A 92 -21.26 -3.86 3.00
C TYR A 92 -20.56 -2.52 3.15
N VAL A 93 -19.48 -2.32 2.38
CA VAL A 93 -18.63 -1.11 2.47
C VAL A 93 -18.70 -0.25 1.21
N TYR A 94 -18.99 -0.86 0.06
CA TYR A 94 -18.97 -0.19 -1.24
C TYR A 94 -20.31 -0.36 -1.98
N GLU A 95 -20.49 0.51 -2.95
CA GLU A 95 -21.56 0.46 -3.95
C GLU A 95 -20.93 0.38 -5.34
N PRO A 96 -21.54 -0.37 -6.28
CA PRO A 96 -21.10 -0.42 -7.67
C PRO A 96 -21.32 0.94 -8.35
N SER A 97 -20.39 1.34 -9.21
CA SER A 97 -20.57 2.50 -10.09
C SER A 97 -19.90 2.27 -11.44
N PRO A 98 -20.25 3.03 -12.51
CA PRO A 98 -19.62 2.90 -13.82
C PRO A 98 -18.10 3.14 -13.82
N ARG A 99 -17.57 3.77 -12.78
CA ARG A 99 -16.13 4.05 -12.59
C ARG A 99 -15.44 3.09 -11.64
N GLY A 100 -16.13 2.03 -11.19
CA GLY A 100 -15.67 1.07 -10.19
C GLY A 100 -16.34 1.27 -8.83
N PRO A 101 -15.95 0.48 -7.80
CA PRO A 101 -16.56 0.53 -6.48
C PRO A 101 -16.37 1.89 -5.82
N VAL A 102 -17.44 2.45 -5.29
CA VAL A 102 -17.46 3.70 -4.53
C VAL A 102 -17.77 3.38 -3.07
N ARG A 103 -16.94 3.87 -2.17
CA ARG A 103 -17.12 3.69 -0.73
C ARG A 103 -18.42 4.39 -0.28
N LYS A 104 -19.19 3.71 0.57
CA LYS A 104 -20.42 4.28 1.15
C LYS A 104 -20.11 5.57 1.93
N PRO A 105 -21.04 6.53 1.94
CA PRO A 105 -20.86 7.78 2.64
C PRO A 105 -20.78 7.59 4.16
N ILE A 106 -20.11 8.53 4.85
CA ILE A 106 -19.85 8.45 6.30
C ILE A 106 -21.14 8.43 7.12
N GLU A 107 -22.23 8.95 6.60
CA GLU A 107 -23.55 8.95 7.23
C GLU A 107 -24.08 7.52 7.42
N VAL A 108 -23.78 6.60 6.48
CA VAL A 108 -24.11 5.19 6.63
C VAL A 108 -23.32 4.58 7.80
N ALA A 109 -22.02 4.93 7.91
CA ALA A 109 -21.20 4.46 9.02
C ALA A 109 -21.70 4.98 10.37
N ARG A 110 -22.08 6.26 10.45
CA ARG A 110 -22.65 6.86 11.67
C ARG A 110 -23.96 6.19 12.08
N ARG A 111 -24.83 5.89 11.12
CA ARG A 111 -26.08 5.16 11.39
C ARG A 111 -25.78 3.75 11.93
N LEU A 112 -24.87 3.00 11.30
CA LEU A 112 -24.48 1.68 11.77
C LEU A 112 -23.85 1.73 13.17
N LEU A 113 -23.08 2.77 13.47
CA LEU A 113 -22.50 3.00 14.79
C LEU A 113 -23.59 3.24 15.84
N ALA A 114 -24.59 4.06 15.52
CA ALA A 114 -25.74 4.29 16.40
C ALA A 114 -26.54 3.00 16.64
N GLU A 115 -26.80 2.22 15.60
CA GLU A 115 -27.45 0.91 15.68
C GLU A 115 -26.63 -0.14 16.45
N ALA A 116 -25.31 0.04 16.51
CA ALA A 116 -24.41 -0.75 17.33
C ALA A 116 -24.43 -0.37 18.82
N GLY A 117 -25.21 0.65 19.21
CA GLY A 117 -25.33 1.12 20.58
C GLY A 117 -24.42 2.30 20.94
N TYR A 118 -23.79 2.96 19.92
CA TYR A 118 -22.87 4.08 20.12
C TYR A 118 -23.28 5.32 19.31
N PRO A 119 -24.50 5.87 19.52
CA PRO A 119 -24.90 7.09 18.84
C PRO A 119 -23.91 8.23 19.15
N GLU A 120 -23.51 8.96 18.13
CA GLU A 120 -22.53 10.05 18.22
C GLU A 120 -21.20 9.63 18.91
N GLY A 121 -20.81 8.35 18.77
CA GLY A 121 -19.59 7.81 19.38
C GLY A 121 -19.64 7.64 20.89
N ARG A 122 -20.83 7.54 21.46
CA ARG A 122 -21.06 7.36 22.90
C ARG A 122 -21.90 6.12 23.18
N ASP A 123 -21.52 5.41 24.21
CA ASP A 123 -22.34 4.28 24.71
C ASP A 123 -23.73 4.75 25.15
N ILE A 124 -24.75 4.12 24.57
CA ILE A 124 -26.16 4.55 24.76
C ILE A 124 -26.64 4.40 26.20
N ASN A 125 -26.05 3.49 27.00
CA ASN A 125 -26.45 3.20 28.36
C ASN A 125 -25.73 4.09 29.39
N THR A 126 -24.43 4.38 29.11
CA THR A 126 -23.55 5.08 30.05
C THR A 126 -23.25 6.52 29.67
N GLY A 127 -23.51 6.92 28.43
CA GLY A 127 -23.13 8.20 27.86
C GLY A 127 -21.62 8.42 27.70
N LYS A 128 -20.80 7.42 28.06
CA LYS A 128 -19.34 7.52 27.96
C LYS A 128 -18.86 7.47 26.53
N PRO A 129 -17.80 8.22 26.16
CA PRO A 129 -17.20 8.13 24.82
C PRO A 129 -16.72 6.71 24.52
N LEU A 130 -16.93 6.25 23.29
CA LEU A 130 -16.33 5.02 22.80
C LEU A 130 -14.84 5.26 22.55
N ILE A 131 -14.02 4.53 23.30
CA ILE A 131 -12.56 4.55 23.18
C ILE A 131 -12.13 3.19 22.67
N LEU A 132 -11.45 3.19 21.51
CA LEU A 132 -10.89 1.98 20.91
C LEU A 132 -9.36 2.02 20.91
N HIS A 133 -8.75 0.89 20.89
CA HIS A 133 -7.30 0.72 20.97
C HIS A 133 -6.74 0.12 19.70
N PHE A 134 -5.70 0.74 19.17
CA PHE A 134 -4.99 0.24 17.99
C PHE A 134 -3.57 -0.16 18.38
N ASP A 135 -3.26 -1.44 18.24
CA ASP A 135 -1.96 -2.03 18.55
C ASP A 135 -1.11 -2.10 17.27
N THR A 136 0.12 -1.58 17.36
CA THR A 136 1.03 -1.53 16.19
C THR A 136 2.48 -1.68 16.61
N PRO A 137 3.32 -2.40 15.82
CA PRO A 137 4.76 -2.41 15.98
C PRO A 137 5.45 -1.21 15.32
N GLN A 138 4.71 -0.38 14.59
CA GLN A 138 5.23 0.77 13.86
C GLN A 138 5.29 1.98 14.79
N THR A 139 6.49 2.36 15.24
CA THR A 139 6.72 3.45 16.19
C THR A 139 7.66 4.54 15.69
N GLY A 140 8.21 4.40 14.46
CA GLY A 140 9.14 5.36 13.86
C GLY A 140 8.46 6.66 13.39
N PRO A 141 9.26 7.70 13.06
CA PRO A 141 8.73 8.98 12.57
C PRO A 141 7.81 8.86 11.34
N ASP A 142 8.12 7.94 10.44
CA ASP A 142 7.32 7.71 9.22
C ASP A 142 5.93 7.14 9.54
N ALA A 143 5.80 6.38 10.63
CA ALA A 143 4.54 5.83 11.07
C ALA A 143 3.60 6.90 11.65
N LYS A 144 4.14 7.99 12.21
CA LYS A 144 3.35 9.02 12.89
C LYS A 144 2.28 9.61 11.96
N ALA A 145 2.63 9.96 10.74
CA ALA A 145 1.67 10.55 9.79
C ALA A 145 0.54 9.58 9.44
N GLN A 146 0.84 8.28 9.30
CA GLN A 146 -0.16 7.25 9.03
C GLN A 146 -1.08 7.01 10.25
N LEU A 147 -0.52 7.01 11.46
CA LEU A 147 -1.28 6.84 12.68
C LEU A 147 -2.16 8.06 12.99
N ASP A 148 -1.65 9.28 12.78
CA ASP A 148 -2.43 10.52 12.90
C ASP A 148 -3.59 10.54 11.88
N TRP A 149 -3.34 10.06 10.65
CA TRP A 149 -4.38 9.90 9.66
C TRP A 149 -5.44 8.88 10.12
N LEU A 150 -5.02 7.73 10.65
CA LEU A 150 -5.94 6.70 11.14
C LEU A 150 -6.82 7.25 12.27
N MET A 151 -6.25 7.97 13.24
CA MET A 151 -7.02 8.64 14.29
C MET A 151 -8.06 9.60 13.72
N LYS A 152 -7.75 10.36 12.66
CA LYS A 152 -8.71 11.23 11.98
C LYS A 152 -9.85 10.44 11.33
N GLN A 153 -9.60 9.23 10.79
CA GLN A 153 -10.68 8.40 10.24
C GLN A 153 -11.69 8.00 11.33
N PHE A 154 -11.21 7.61 12.52
CA PHE A 154 -12.06 7.29 13.67
C PHE A 154 -12.78 8.53 14.22
N ALA A 155 -12.14 9.68 14.23
CA ALA A 155 -12.74 10.96 14.66
C ALA A 155 -13.96 11.36 13.80
N ARG A 156 -14.06 10.92 12.53
CA ARG A 156 -15.24 11.12 11.68
C ARG A 156 -16.50 10.42 12.23
N LEU A 157 -16.30 9.42 13.10
CA LEU A 157 -17.36 8.71 13.84
C LEU A 157 -17.53 9.23 15.27
N ASN A 158 -16.81 10.28 15.66
CA ASN A 158 -16.67 10.74 17.06
C ASN A 158 -16.10 9.66 17.99
N VAL A 159 -15.39 8.68 17.47
CA VAL A 159 -14.74 7.60 18.21
C VAL A 159 -13.30 8.00 18.51
N GLN A 160 -12.88 7.86 19.76
CA GLN A 160 -11.51 8.10 20.16
C GLN A 160 -10.68 6.85 19.90
N LEU A 161 -9.63 6.96 19.07
CA LEU A 161 -8.64 5.89 18.86
C LEU A 161 -7.37 6.16 19.66
N VAL A 162 -7.00 5.23 20.51
CA VAL A 162 -5.76 5.27 21.30
C VAL A 162 -4.73 4.33 20.65
N ILE A 163 -3.61 4.91 20.22
CA ILE A 163 -2.51 4.14 19.62
C ILE A 163 -1.66 3.53 20.72
N ARG A 164 -1.50 2.20 20.68
CA ARG A 164 -0.65 1.41 21.58
C ARG A 164 0.56 0.87 20.82
N GLY A 165 1.54 1.75 20.55
CA GLY A 165 2.80 1.40 19.89
C GLY A 165 3.72 0.59 20.78
N THR A 166 4.29 -0.50 20.27
CA THR A 166 5.27 -1.35 20.98
C THR A 166 6.34 -1.83 20.00
N ASP A 167 7.44 -2.41 20.51
CA ASP A 167 8.34 -3.16 19.64
C ASP A 167 7.66 -4.42 19.09
N TYR A 168 8.26 -4.99 18.03
CA TYR A 168 7.67 -6.12 17.31
C TYR A 168 7.46 -7.36 18.18
N ASN A 169 8.40 -7.67 19.07
CA ASN A 169 8.31 -8.87 19.93
C ASN A 169 7.14 -8.75 20.91
N ARG A 170 6.99 -7.61 21.55
CA ARG A 170 5.85 -7.31 22.42
C ARG A 170 4.52 -7.27 21.67
N PHE A 171 4.54 -6.77 20.43
CA PHE A 171 3.36 -6.83 19.59
C PHE A 171 2.94 -8.28 19.30
N GLN A 172 3.90 -9.15 18.95
CA GLN A 172 3.65 -10.58 18.76
C GLN A 172 3.10 -11.24 20.04
N GLU A 173 3.66 -10.90 21.20
CA GLU A 173 3.18 -11.40 22.48
C GLU A 173 1.73 -10.99 22.76
N LYS A 174 1.35 -9.74 22.49
CA LYS A 174 -0.03 -9.27 22.60
C LYS A 174 -0.98 -10.05 21.68
N MET A 175 -0.55 -10.33 20.46
CA MET A 175 -1.33 -11.11 19.51
C MET A 175 -1.53 -12.55 20.01
N LEU A 176 -0.49 -13.18 20.52
CA LEU A 176 -0.55 -14.54 21.10
C LEU A 176 -1.44 -14.60 22.34
N LYS A 177 -1.44 -13.57 23.18
CA LYS A 177 -2.27 -13.48 24.38
C LYS A 177 -3.69 -12.99 24.11
N GLY A 178 -4.00 -12.53 22.88
CA GLY A 178 -5.30 -11.99 22.53
C GLY A 178 -5.63 -10.65 23.22
N THR A 179 -4.63 -9.87 23.60
CA THR A 179 -4.81 -8.58 24.28
C THR A 179 -4.79 -7.37 23.34
N ALA A 180 -4.48 -7.58 22.07
CA ALA A 180 -4.68 -6.57 21.03
C ALA A 180 -6.18 -6.46 20.70
N GLN A 181 -6.68 -5.24 20.47
CA GLN A 181 -8.08 -5.01 20.13
C GLN A 181 -8.27 -4.83 18.62
N ILE A 182 -7.66 -3.79 18.05
CA ILE A 182 -7.56 -3.54 16.62
C ILE A 182 -6.08 -3.50 16.27
N PHE A 183 -5.69 -4.07 15.15
CA PHE A 183 -4.29 -4.16 14.75
C PHE A 183 -4.14 -4.07 13.24
N GLN A 184 -2.94 -3.72 12.79
CA GLN A 184 -2.58 -3.81 11.37
C GLN A 184 -1.73 -5.05 11.15
N TRP A 185 -2.06 -5.76 10.07
CA TRP A 185 -1.30 -6.94 9.64
C TRP A 185 -1.25 -7.01 8.12
N GLY A 186 -0.46 -7.95 7.61
CA GLY A 186 -0.39 -8.27 6.20
C GLY A 186 0.03 -9.70 5.98
N TRP A 187 -0.21 -10.19 4.79
CA TRP A 187 0.22 -11.50 4.35
C TRP A 187 0.84 -11.42 2.96
N ASN A 188 1.95 -12.08 2.79
CA ASN A 188 2.58 -12.30 1.50
C ASN A 188 2.34 -13.77 1.13
N ALA A 189 1.91 -14.06 -0.09
CA ALA A 189 1.70 -15.43 -0.50
C ALA A 189 3.00 -16.23 -0.49
N ASP A 190 2.95 -17.41 0.12
CA ASP A 190 4.03 -18.40 0.05
C ASP A 190 3.94 -19.23 -1.24
N TYR A 191 2.72 -19.44 -1.73
CA TYR A 191 2.39 -20.16 -2.97
C TYR A 191 1.10 -19.58 -3.61
N PRO A 192 0.91 -19.76 -4.94
CA PRO A 192 -0.17 -19.11 -5.69
C PRO A 192 -1.52 -19.88 -5.59
N ASP A 193 -2.00 -20.10 -4.38
CA ASP A 193 -3.28 -20.76 -4.13
C ASP A 193 -4.17 -19.92 -3.19
N PRO A 194 -5.50 -19.88 -3.40
CA PRO A 194 -6.43 -19.18 -2.51
C PRO A 194 -6.43 -19.71 -1.07
N GLU A 195 -6.09 -20.96 -0.85
CA GLU A 195 -5.93 -21.55 0.47
C GLU A 195 -4.96 -20.73 1.32
N ASN A 196 -3.85 -20.23 0.73
CA ASN A 196 -2.82 -19.43 1.40
C ASN A 196 -3.29 -18.03 1.84
N PHE A 197 -4.52 -17.67 1.58
CA PHE A 197 -5.17 -16.46 2.07
C PHE A 197 -6.36 -16.80 2.97
N LEU A 198 -7.17 -17.81 2.58
CA LEU A 198 -8.38 -18.18 3.31
C LEU A 198 -8.06 -18.78 4.69
N PHE A 199 -6.89 -19.44 4.84
CA PHE A 199 -6.46 -20.01 6.13
C PHE A 199 -6.22 -18.93 7.22
N LEU A 200 -6.05 -17.66 6.84
CA LEU A 200 -5.91 -16.55 7.77
C LEU A 200 -7.19 -16.25 8.57
N LEU A 201 -8.32 -16.80 8.17
CA LEU A 201 -9.59 -16.75 8.90
C LEU A 201 -10.09 -18.12 9.32
N TYR A 202 -9.34 -19.19 9.06
CA TYR A 202 -9.68 -20.54 9.46
C TYR A 202 -9.57 -20.69 10.99
N GLY A 203 -10.68 -21.04 11.66
CA GLY A 203 -10.78 -21.05 13.13
C GLY A 203 -9.76 -21.93 13.84
N PRO A 204 -9.48 -23.17 13.36
CA PRO A 204 -8.41 -24.01 13.93
C PRO A 204 -7.02 -23.42 13.88
N HIS A 205 -6.75 -22.41 13.05
CA HIS A 205 -5.50 -21.66 12.98
C HIS A 205 -5.50 -20.37 13.82
N SER A 206 -6.39 -20.25 14.81
CA SER A 206 -6.44 -19.09 15.69
C SER A 206 -5.08 -18.78 16.33
N LYS A 207 -4.75 -17.50 16.45
CA LYS A 207 -3.49 -17.04 17.06
C LYS A 207 -3.44 -17.40 18.53
N VAL A 208 -4.54 -17.13 19.25
CA VAL A 208 -4.67 -17.44 20.67
C VAL A 208 -4.90 -18.95 20.87
N GLY A 209 -4.07 -19.55 21.70
CA GLY A 209 -4.19 -20.96 22.08
C GLY A 209 -3.73 -21.98 21.03
N LYS A 210 -3.56 -21.60 19.77
CA LYS A 210 -3.13 -22.48 18.67
C LYS A 210 -1.83 -22.03 18.00
N ASN A 211 -1.41 -20.78 18.24
CA ASN A 211 -0.24 -20.17 17.62
C ASN A 211 -0.28 -20.19 16.07
N GLY A 212 -1.47 -20.20 15.50
CA GLY A 212 -1.68 -20.16 14.05
C GLY A 212 -1.63 -18.75 13.48
N GLU A 213 -1.99 -18.60 12.19
CA GLU A 213 -1.91 -17.33 11.46
C GLU A 213 -3.24 -16.56 11.40
N ASN A 214 -4.33 -17.11 11.94
CA ASN A 214 -5.58 -16.39 12.12
C ASN A 214 -5.46 -15.38 13.27
N ALA A 215 -4.87 -14.22 12.96
CA ALA A 215 -4.58 -13.16 13.91
C ALA A 215 -5.84 -12.51 14.51
N ALA A 216 -6.95 -12.54 13.76
CA ALA A 216 -8.25 -12.04 14.22
C ALA A 216 -8.92 -12.98 15.23
N ASN A 217 -8.46 -14.22 15.40
CA ASN A 217 -9.11 -15.28 16.19
C ASN A 217 -10.56 -15.50 15.73
N TYR A 218 -10.81 -15.32 14.43
CA TYR A 218 -12.12 -15.53 13.81
C TYR A 218 -12.49 -16.99 13.86
N LYS A 219 -13.78 -17.29 14.09
CA LYS A 219 -14.31 -18.63 14.16
C LYS A 219 -15.74 -18.65 13.61
N ASN A 220 -15.94 -19.30 12.49
CA ASN A 220 -17.25 -19.49 11.89
C ASN A 220 -17.33 -20.92 11.37
N ALA A 221 -18.28 -21.70 11.88
CA ALA A 221 -18.36 -23.13 11.58
C ALA A 221 -18.60 -23.42 10.09
N GLU A 222 -19.40 -22.59 9.41
CA GLU A 222 -19.65 -22.74 7.97
C GLU A 222 -18.38 -22.42 7.18
N PHE A 223 -17.70 -21.33 7.52
CA PHE A 223 -16.42 -20.95 6.89
C PHE A 223 -15.37 -22.05 7.06
N ASP A 224 -15.23 -22.58 8.28
CA ASP A 224 -14.27 -23.63 8.59
C ASP A 224 -14.56 -24.92 7.81
N GLN A 225 -15.85 -25.30 7.70
CA GLN A 225 -16.28 -26.47 6.92
C GLN A 225 -16.00 -26.28 5.42
N LEU A 226 -16.31 -25.10 4.88
CA LEU A 226 -16.05 -24.77 3.47
C LEU A 226 -14.54 -24.73 3.18
N PHE A 227 -13.72 -24.24 4.12
CA PHE A 227 -12.26 -24.27 4.01
C PHE A 227 -11.73 -25.70 3.88
N GLU A 228 -12.19 -26.62 4.75
CA GLU A 228 -11.81 -28.03 4.70
C GLU A 228 -12.17 -28.70 3.37
N GLN A 229 -13.31 -28.33 2.79
CA GLN A 229 -13.73 -28.84 1.49
C GLN A 229 -12.85 -28.33 0.35
N MET A 230 -12.57 -27.00 0.33
CA MET A 230 -11.94 -26.39 -0.83
C MET A 230 -10.41 -26.53 -0.87
N LYS A 231 -9.74 -26.72 0.29
CA LYS A 231 -8.26 -26.64 0.41
C LYS A 231 -7.51 -27.63 -0.48
N ASN A 232 -8.08 -28.81 -0.74
CA ASN A 232 -7.49 -29.87 -1.55
C ASN A 232 -8.16 -30.05 -2.92
N MET A 233 -9.04 -29.12 -3.33
CA MET A 233 -9.71 -29.20 -4.63
C MET A 233 -8.84 -28.61 -5.74
N ASP A 234 -8.94 -29.19 -6.93
CA ASP A 234 -8.42 -28.59 -8.14
C ASP A 234 -9.20 -27.30 -8.50
N ASN A 235 -8.51 -26.38 -9.17
CA ASN A 235 -9.13 -25.14 -9.62
C ASN A 235 -10.23 -25.42 -10.66
N GLY A 236 -11.43 -24.92 -10.38
CA GLY A 236 -12.60 -25.12 -11.23
C GLY A 236 -13.84 -24.44 -10.67
N PRO A 237 -14.98 -24.50 -11.39
CA PRO A 237 -16.21 -23.81 -11.00
C PRO A 237 -16.73 -24.18 -9.62
N GLN A 238 -16.58 -25.44 -9.22
CA GLN A 238 -17.02 -25.92 -7.91
C GLN A 238 -16.20 -25.31 -6.78
N ARG A 239 -14.85 -25.30 -6.93
CA ARG A 239 -13.97 -24.65 -5.96
C ARG A 239 -14.23 -23.15 -5.88
N GLN A 240 -14.48 -22.49 -7.04
CA GLN A 240 -14.82 -21.08 -7.10
C GLN A 240 -16.11 -20.77 -6.32
N ALA A 241 -17.15 -21.56 -6.48
CA ALA A 241 -18.42 -21.36 -5.77
C ALA A 241 -18.25 -21.46 -4.24
N ILE A 242 -17.42 -22.40 -3.77
CA ILE A 242 -17.09 -22.51 -2.35
C ILE A 242 -16.34 -21.28 -1.86
N ILE A 243 -15.33 -20.82 -2.61
CA ILE A 243 -14.55 -19.62 -2.29
C ILE A 243 -15.45 -18.37 -2.25
N ASP A 244 -16.35 -18.22 -3.21
CA ASP A 244 -17.29 -17.10 -3.26
C ASP A 244 -18.18 -17.09 -1.99
N ARG A 245 -18.70 -18.24 -1.58
CA ARG A 245 -19.46 -18.37 -0.34
C ARG A 245 -18.63 -18.01 0.90
N MET A 246 -17.38 -18.47 0.98
CA MET A 246 -16.47 -18.13 2.07
C MET A 246 -16.20 -16.62 2.12
N MET A 247 -16.05 -15.98 0.95
CA MET A 247 -15.84 -14.53 0.86
C MET A 247 -17.08 -13.75 1.31
N ASP A 248 -18.29 -14.22 0.98
CA ASP A 248 -19.54 -13.60 1.44
C ASP A 248 -19.69 -13.67 2.96
N ILE A 249 -19.38 -14.82 3.56
CA ILE A 249 -19.37 -14.99 5.01
C ILE A 249 -18.36 -14.01 5.67
N ALA A 250 -17.13 -13.97 5.16
CA ALA A 250 -16.09 -13.12 5.72
C ALA A 250 -16.41 -11.62 5.56
N ARG A 251 -17.02 -11.21 4.43
CA ARG A 251 -17.46 -9.82 4.21
C ARG A 251 -18.62 -9.45 5.14
N HIS A 252 -19.57 -10.38 5.34
CA HIS A 252 -20.70 -10.21 6.25
C HIS A 252 -20.25 -10.04 7.69
N ASP A 253 -19.40 -10.93 8.19
CA ASP A 253 -18.95 -10.92 9.59
C ASP A 253 -17.93 -9.80 9.88
N ALA A 254 -17.28 -9.29 8.84
CA ALA A 254 -16.33 -8.18 8.86
C ALA A 254 -15.23 -8.33 9.93
N PRO A 255 -14.50 -9.47 10.03
CA PRO A 255 -13.39 -9.60 10.97
C PRO A 255 -12.21 -8.68 10.63
N TRP A 256 -12.18 -8.14 9.43
CA TRP A 256 -11.18 -7.23 8.91
C TRP A 256 -11.79 -5.98 8.27
N VAL A 257 -11.10 -4.85 8.40
CA VAL A 257 -11.16 -3.78 7.42
C VAL A 257 -10.27 -4.21 6.26
N TRP A 258 -10.86 -4.53 5.12
CA TRP A 258 -10.12 -4.89 3.92
C TRP A 258 -9.29 -3.68 3.49
N GLY A 259 -7.95 -3.82 3.54
CA GLY A 259 -7.06 -2.74 3.21
C GLY A 259 -6.75 -2.70 1.72
N PHE A 260 -5.55 -3.10 1.33
CA PHE A 260 -5.13 -2.98 -0.06
C PHE A 260 -4.22 -4.12 -0.50
N PHE A 261 -4.22 -4.33 -1.81
CA PHE A 261 -3.22 -5.12 -2.52
C PHE A 261 -2.14 -4.19 -3.06
N PRO A 262 -0.86 -4.33 -2.67
CA PRO A 262 0.20 -3.43 -3.11
C PRO A 262 0.53 -3.60 -4.59
N LYS A 263 0.91 -2.49 -5.23
CA LYS A 263 1.49 -2.45 -6.57
C LYS A 263 2.95 -2.07 -6.46
N GLN A 264 3.81 -2.83 -7.10
CA GLN A 264 5.24 -2.54 -7.16
C GLN A 264 5.60 -1.92 -8.52
N PHE A 265 6.51 -0.95 -8.50
CA PHE A 265 7.12 -0.40 -9.69
C PHE A 265 8.62 -0.67 -9.60
N SER A 266 9.15 -1.33 -10.61
CA SER A 266 10.58 -1.57 -10.74
C SER A 266 11.14 -0.75 -11.89
N LEU A 267 12.19 0.02 -11.62
CA LEU A 267 12.94 0.74 -12.63
C LEU A 267 14.29 0.02 -12.83
N HIS A 268 14.58 -0.32 -14.07
CA HIS A 268 15.82 -0.98 -14.43
C HIS A 268 16.52 -0.23 -15.57
N HIS A 269 17.84 -0.19 -15.52
CA HIS A 269 18.62 0.28 -16.65
C HIS A 269 18.43 -0.65 -17.86
N ALA A 270 18.55 -0.10 -19.07
CA ALA A 270 18.36 -0.85 -20.31
C ALA A 270 19.32 -2.04 -20.47
N TRP A 271 20.47 -2.02 -19.78
CA TRP A 271 21.42 -3.14 -19.77
C TRP A 271 21.08 -4.29 -18.81
N VAL A 272 20.01 -4.15 -17.99
CA VAL A 272 19.51 -5.25 -17.18
C VAL A 272 18.52 -6.05 -18.02
N ARG A 273 18.91 -7.26 -18.40
CA ARG A 273 18.11 -8.16 -19.21
C ARG A 273 17.35 -9.18 -18.33
N ASN A 274 16.29 -9.75 -18.89
CA ASN A 274 15.46 -10.77 -18.25
C ASN A 274 14.80 -10.32 -16.92
N SER A 275 14.59 -9.03 -16.75
CA SER A 275 13.78 -8.53 -15.65
C SER A 275 12.30 -8.66 -16.01
N LYS A 276 11.69 -9.80 -15.65
CA LYS A 276 10.26 -10.05 -15.84
C LYS A 276 9.56 -10.03 -14.51
N PRO A 277 8.33 -9.49 -14.43
CA PRO A 277 7.50 -9.62 -13.24
C PRO A 277 7.26 -11.09 -12.93
N ASN A 278 7.40 -11.46 -11.69
CA ASN A 278 7.05 -12.79 -11.21
C ASN A 278 6.45 -12.66 -9.82
N LEU A 279 5.21 -13.12 -9.67
CA LEU A 279 4.43 -12.99 -8.46
C LEU A 279 4.95 -13.85 -7.30
N MET A 280 5.74 -14.91 -7.61
CA MET A 280 6.12 -15.94 -6.64
C MET A 280 7.62 -16.23 -6.58
N ALA A 281 8.45 -15.55 -7.40
CA ALA A 281 9.88 -15.85 -7.42
C ALA A 281 10.62 -15.22 -6.23
N ASN A 282 11.01 -16.01 -5.26
CA ASN A 282 11.81 -15.59 -4.12
C ASN A 282 13.21 -15.11 -4.50
N ASN A 283 13.78 -15.61 -5.59
CA ASN A 283 15.10 -15.20 -6.07
C ASN A 283 15.11 -15.00 -7.59
N ALA A 284 14.65 -13.81 -8.01
CA ALA A 284 14.67 -13.43 -9.43
C ALA A 284 16.08 -13.05 -9.94
N LEU A 285 17.05 -12.83 -9.05
CA LEU A 285 18.41 -12.42 -9.44
C LEU A 285 19.11 -13.44 -10.33
N LYS A 286 18.91 -14.75 -10.08
CA LYS A 286 19.50 -15.84 -10.88
C LYS A 286 19.10 -15.83 -12.36
N TYR A 287 17.98 -15.17 -12.70
CA TYR A 287 17.50 -15.09 -14.08
C TYR A 287 17.92 -13.78 -14.77
N ARG A 288 18.40 -12.78 -14.00
CA ARG A 288 18.81 -11.49 -14.55
C ARG A 288 20.19 -11.60 -15.18
N ARG A 289 20.35 -10.97 -16.33
CA ARG A 289 21.62 -10.84 -17.02
C ARG A 289 21.96 -9.36 -17.18
N LEU A 290 23.20 -9.02 -16.92
CA LEU A 290 23.76 -7.72 -17.25
C LEU A 290 24.38 -7.77 -18.64
N ASP A 291 24.24 -6.68 -19.39
CA ASP A 291 24.91 -6.44 -20.67
C ASP A 291 26.04 -5.44 -20.42
N PRO A 292 27.30 -5.90 -20.22
CA PRO A 292 28.41 -5.02 -19.85
C PRO A 292 28.78 -4.03 -20.95
N ALA A 293 28.67 -4.43 -22.23
CA ALA A 293 28.99 -3.56 -23.36
C ALA A 293 28.00 -2.39 -23.42
N MET A 294 26.70 -2.68 -23.43
CA MET A 294 25.68 -1.64 -23.39
C MET A 294 25.81 -0.73 -22.16
N ARG A 295 26.17 -1.28 -21.00
CA ARG A 295 26.41 -0.50 -19.80
C ARG A 295 27.55 0.50 -19.99
N ALA A 296 28.69 0.03 -20.54
CA ALA A 296 29.84 0.87 -20.78
C ALA A 296 29.54 1.99 -21.79
N ASP A 297 28.85 1.65 -22.89
CA ASP A 297 28.48 2.61 -23.93
C ASP A 297 27.55 3.71 -23.38
N LEU A 298 26.50 3.32 -22.66
CA LEU A 298 25.56 4.26 -22.07
C LEU A 298 26.22 5.11 -20.96
N GLN A 299 27.09 4.52 -20.14
CA GLN A 299 27.86 5.29 -19.15
C GLN A 299 28.79 6.31 -19.80
N ASN A 300 29.47 5.93 -20.88
CA ASN A 300 30.34 6.84 -21.64
C ASN A 300 29.51 7.96 -22.30
N GLU A 301 28.32 7.63 -22.87
CA GLU A 301 27.41 8.63 -23.42
C GLU A 301 26.96 9.64 -22.35
N TRP A 302 26.55 9.16 -21.16
CA TRP A 302 26.03 10.00 -20.09
C TRP A 302 27.11 10.86 -19.45
N ASN A 303 28.34 10.36 -19.36
CA ASN A 303 29.46 11.05 -18.76
C ASN A 303 30.22 11.95 -19.75
N ARG A 304 29.78 12.04 -21.00
CA ARG A 304 30.37 12.98 -21.97
C ARG A 304 30.21 14.41 -21.42
N PRO A 305 31.32 15.12 -21.19
CA PRO A 305 31.25 16.46 -20.68
C PRO A 305 30.58 17.39 -21.70
N VAL A 306 29.65 18.20 -21.24
CA VAL A 306 29.02 19.25 -22.04
C VAL A 306 29.94 20.44 -22.01
N LEU A 307 30.78 20.58 -23.07
CA LEU A 307 31.87 21.62 -23.11
C LEU A 307 31.38 22.97 -23.59
N TRP A 308 30.21 23.10 -24.19
CA TRP A 308 29.74 24.38 -24.72
C TRP A 308 29.64 25.51 -23.68
N PRO A 309 29.32 25.30 -22.40
CA PRO A 309 29.33 26.39 -21.42
C PRO A 309 30.74 26.90 -21.14
N LEU A 310 31.72 25.98 -21.18
CA LEU A 310 33.13 26.36 -21.05
C LEU A 310 33.59 27.21 -22.24
N TYR A 311 33.27 26.81 -23.47
CA TYR A 311 33.58 27.60 -24.66
C TYR A 311 32.89 28.96 -24.64
N ALA A 312 31.58 28.98 -24.26
CA ALA A 312 30.86 30.26 -24.11
C ALA A 312 31.53 31.18 -23.09
N PHE A 313 31.93 30.63 -21.93
CA PHE A 313 32.67 31.40 -20.91
C PHE A 313 34.00 31.98 -21.43
N VAL A 314 34.79 31.15 -22.13
CA VAL A 314 36.06 31.59 -22.73
C VAL A 314 35.83 32.70 -23.76
N ILE A 315 34.81 32.54 -24.63
CA ILE A 315 34.48 33.57 -25.63
C ILE A 315 34.07 34.88 -24.95
N ILE A 316 33.20 34.83 -23.94
CA ILE A 316 32.78 36.00 -23.17
C ILE A 316 33.98 36.68 -22.50
N ALA A 317 34.87 35.90 -21.87
CA ALA A 317 36.07 36.43 -21.24
C ALA A 317 36.99 37.12 -22.25
N VAL A 318 37.24 36.50 -23.41
CA VAL A 318 38.03 37.11 -24.50
C VAL A 318 37.39 38.40 -25.02
N VAL A 319 36.09 38.38 -25.31
CA VAL A 319 35.37 39.57 -25.77
C VAL A 319 35.39 40.70 -24.75
N SER A 320 35.29 40.37 -23.46
CA SER A 320 35.35 41.35 -22.36
C SER A 320 36.72 41.96 -22.16
N ILE A 321 37.80 41.23 -22.45
CA ILE A 321 39.18 41.70 -22.31
C ILE A 321 39.61 42.53 -23.52
N LEU A 322 39.09 42.22 -24.73
CA LEU A 322 39.49 42.95 -25.95
C LEU A 322 39.40 44.47 -25.86
N PRO A 323 38.32 45.10 -25.35
CA PRO A 323 38.23 46.54 -25.21
C PRO A 323 39.35 47.14 -24.33
N ALA A 324 39.66 46.43 -23.23
CA ALA A 324 40.72 46.85 -22.31
C ALA A 324 42.11 46.80 -23.00
N VAL A 325 42.38 45.75 -23.75
CA VAL A 325 43.62 45.59 -24.53
C VAL A 325 43.71 46.66 -25.62
N PHE A 326 42.62 46.96 -26.34
CA PHE A 326 42.62 48.04 -27.35
C PHE A 326 42.82 49.41 -26.73
N SER A 327 42.15 49.71 -25.62
CA SER A 327 42.35 50.98 -24.90
C SER A 327 43.77 51.13 -24.43
N PHE A 328 44.36 50.08 -23.85
CA PHE A 328 45.72 50.07 -23.37
C PHE A 328 46.74 50.33 -24.53
N ARG A 329 46.60 49.62 -25.64
CA ARG A 329 47.40 49.77 -26.83
C ARG A 329 47.27 51.18 -27.43
N ARG A 330 46.09 51.76 -27.41
CA ARG A 330 45.84 53.13 -27.89
C ARG A 330 46.56 54.14 -26.98
N GLN A 331 46.48 54.04 -25.68
CA GLN A 331 47.17 54.88 -24.71
C GLN A 331 48.66 54.80 -24.87
N GLN A 332 49.23 53.61 -25.06
CA GLN A 332 50.64 53.43 -25.30
C GLN A 332 51.12 54.15 -26.59
N ARG A 333 50.33 54.08 -27.66
CA ARG A 333 50.68 54.83 -28.91
C ARG A 333 50.59 56.33 -28.74
N GLU A 334 49.61 56.82 -28.01
CA GLU A 334 49.42 58.24 -27.75
C GLU A 334 50.53 58.80 -26.83
N SER A 335 50.99 58.02 -25.84
CA SER A 335 52.15 58.42 -25.01
C SER A 335 53.45 58.43 -25.79
N ALA A 336 53.72 57.43 -26.63
CA ALA A 336 54.91 57.39 -27.47
C ALA A 336 54.96 58.54 -28.50
N PHE A 337 53.83 59.01 -29.01
CA PHE A 337 53.77 60.20 -29.88
C PHE A 337 53.96 61.52 -29.10
N ARG A 338 53.67 61.55 -27.78
CA ARG A 338 53.91 62.73 -26.95
C ARG A 338 55.41 62.90 -26.56
N GLU A 339 56.19 61.82 -26.47
CA GLU A 339 57.64 61.86 -26.18
C GLU A 339 58.48 62.23 -27.40
N LEU A 340 57.93 62.19 -28.60
CA LEU A 340 58.61 62.57 -29.85
C LEU A 340 58.28 64.00 -30.33
N ARG A 341 57.59 64.81 -29.53
CA ARG A 341 57.36 66.25 -29.71
C ARG A 341 58.08 67.03 -28.57
#